data_8f650e004dc19d65d2198aae2fafe82a
#
_entry.id   8f650e004dc19d65d2198aae2fafe82a
#
_cell.length_a   1.000
_cell.length_b   1.000
_cell.length_c   1.000
_cell.angle_alpha   90.00
_cell.angle_beta   90.00
_cell.angle_gamma   90.00
#
_symmetry.space_group_name_H-M   'P 1'
#
loop_
_entity.id
_entity.type
_entity.pdbx_description
1 polymer ?
#
loop_
_entity_poly.entity_id
_entity_poly.type
_entity_poly.pdbx_seq_one_letter_code
_entity_poly.pdbx_strand_id
1 'polypeptide(L)'
;MVEGFGLDPYRLLPHVPEVERWARYMVKKYPEADEETILLSVWLHDIGHYPLPTEIDHAVRGEERARVFLKQENYPRDRMDKVLHCVRSHRCRDVIPDSLEAKIIACIDSASHMTDPMYLAVARDDKENKREFRAYAKMDRDFRDLAAFPEIQDELKDLYEAWKALIKAYEKIDLD
;
A
#
# COMPACT_ATOMS: atom_id res chain seq x y z
N MET A 1 9.26 -3.33 -13.90
CA MET A 1 8.20 -4.36 -14.04
C MET A 1 6.94 -3.79 -14.70
N VAL A 2 6.33 -2.71 -14.16
CA VAL A 2 5.14 -2.06 -14.77
C VAL A 2 5.41 -1.60 -16.19
N GLU A 3 6.53 -0.94 -16.45
CA GLU A 3 6.94 -0.50 -17.79
C GLU A 3 7.02 -1.62 -18.82
N GLY A 4 7.42 -2.83 -18.38
CA GLY A 4 7.49 -4.01 -19.26
C GLY A 4 6.13 -4.57 -19.69
N PHE A 5 5.04 -4.21 -18.99
CA PHE A 5 3.69 -4.62 -19.32
C PHE A 5 2.86 -3.52 -20.02
N GLY A 6 3.37 -2.31 -20.11
CA GLY A 6 2.70 -1.17 -20.77
C GLY A 6 1.38 -0.72 -20.11
N LEU A 7 1.01 -1.28 -18.96
CA LEU A 7 -0.23 -1.01 -18.24
C LEU A 7 0.06 -0.87 -16.74
N ASP A 8 -0.52 0.13 -16.09
CA ASP A 8 -0.45 0.34 -14.64
C ASP A 8 -1.84 0.55 -14.03
N PRO A 9 -2.74 -0.46 -14.07
CA PRO A 9 -4.08 -0.35 -13.51
C PRO A 9 -4.10 -0.22 -11.99
N TYR A 10 -3.02 -0.55 -11.31
CA TYR A 10 -2.86 -0.43 -9.85
C TYR A 10 -2.10 0.83 -9.45
N ARG A 11 -1.70 1.68 -10.41
CA ARG A 11 -0.96 2.93 -10.18
C ARG A 11 0.36 2.74 -9.41
N LEU A 12 1.07 1.63 -9.62
CA LEU A 12 2.31 1.33 -8.90
C LEU A 12 3.43 2.33 -9.21
N LEU A 13 3.43 2.93 -10.40
CA LEU A 13 4.42 3.94 -10.79
C LEU A 13 4.42 5.18 -9.88
N PRO A 14 3.27 5.83 -9.57
CA PRO A 14 3.21 6.90 -8.58
C PRO A 14 3.19 6.38 -7.14
N HIS A 15 2.58 5.20 -6.87
CA HIS A 15 2.36 4.67 -5.52
C HIS A 15 3.67 4.32 -4.81
N VAL A 16 4.53 3.48 -5.42
CA VAL A 16 5.75 3.01 -4.74
C VAL A 16 6.70 4.14 -4.31
N PRO A 17 6.96 5.17 -5.14
CA PRO A 17 7.72 6.35 -4.69
C PRO A 17 7.07 7.10 -3.52
N GLU A 18 5.73 7.17 -3.46
CA GLU A 18 5.02 7.80 -2.35
C GLU A 18 5.16 6.98 -1.06
N VAL A 19 5.04 5.64 -1.14
CA VAL A 19 5.32 4.75 0.00
C VAL A 19 6.77 4.91 0.47
N GLU A 20 7.75 5.07 -0.44
CA GLU A 20 9.15 5.31 -0.06
C GLU A 20 9.34 6.65 0.68
N ARG A 21 8.62 7.72 0.29
CA ARG A 21 8.66 9.00 1.02
C ARG A 21 8.17 8.83 2.46
N TRP A 22 7.07 8.12 2.64
CA TRP A 22 6.55 7.75 3.96
C TRP A 22 7.51 6.86 4.75
N ALA A 23 8.15 5.88 4.10
CA ALA A 23 9.15 5.02 4.74
C ALA A 23 10.31 5.84 5.33
N ARG A 24 10.85 6.78 4.55
CA ARG A 24 11.91 7.67 5.01
C ARG A 24 11.48 8.60 6.15
N TYR A 25 10.22 9.01 6.19
CA TYR A 25 9.65 9.74 7.31
C TYR A 25 9.57 8.85 8.57
N MET A 26 9.04 7.63 8.44
CA MET A 26 8.88 6.69 9.55
C MET A 26 10.22 6.22 10.14
N VAL A 27 11.22 5.94 9.31
CA VAL A 27 12.57 5.55 9.77
C VAL A 27 13.21 6.66 10.62
N LYS A 28 13.00 7.93 10.29
CA LYS A 28 13.48 9.04 11.12
C LYS A 28 12.74 9.15 12.46
N LYS A 29 11.45 8.81 12.45
CA LYS A 29 10.59 8.85 13.65
C LYS A 29 10.79 7.65 14.56
N TYR A 30 11.14 6.49 14.00
CA TYR A 30 11.38 5.22 14.69
C TYR A 30 12.77 4.66 14.33
N PRO A 31 13.84 5.26 14.91
CA PRO A 31 15.22 4.91 14.55
C PRO A 31 15.64 3.50 14.98
N GLU A 32 14.84 2.81 15.81
CA GLU A 32 15.02 1.40 16.18
C GLU A 32 14.57 0.42 15.10
N ALA A 33 13.81 0.88 14.09
CA ALA A 33 13.36 0.04 12.98
C ALA A 33 14.51 -0.26 12.00
N ASP A 34 14.53 -1.47 11.45
CA ASP A 34 15.51 -1.86 10.43
C ASP A 34 15.18 -1.18 9.08
N GLU A 35 15.88 -0.07 8.79
CA GLU A 35 15.69 0.71 7.57
C GLU A 35 15.83 -0.12 6.30
N GLU A 36 16.80 -1.04 6.23
CA GLU A 36 17.00 -1.88 5.04
C GLU A 36 15.80 -2.81 4.81
N THR A 37 15.29 -3.44 5.87
CA THR A 37 14.09 -4.28 5.80
C THR A 37 12.89 -3.46 5.31
N ILE A 38 12.71 -2.24 5.83
CA ILE A 38 11.61 -1.34 5.41
C ILE A 38 11.75 -0.98 3.93
N LEU A 39 12.92 -0.48 3.49
CA LEU A 39 13.11 -0.02 2.11
C LEU A 39 12.98 -1.16 1.09
N LEU A 40 13.51 -2.36 1.39
CA LEU A 40 13.30 -3.52 0.54
C LEU A 40 11.81 -3.90 0.46
N SER A 41 11.11 -3.84 1.58
CA SER A 41 9.68 -4.15 1.64
C SER A 41 8.85 -3.15 0.85
N VAL A 42 9.19 -1.85 0.86
CA VAL A 42 8.55 -0.82 0.02
C VAL A 42 8.58 -1.22 -1.46
N TRP A 43 9.72 -1.66 -1.97
CA TRP A 43 9.86 -2.00 -3.38
C TRP A 43 9.27 -3.38 -3.74
N LEU A 44 8.99 -4.22 -2.75
CA LEU A 44 8.54 -5.60 -2.96
C LEU A 44 7.09 -5.84 -2.54
N HIS A 45 6.43 -4.96 -1.73
CA HIS A 45 5.12 -5.27 -1.16
C HIS A 45 4.06 -5.56 -2.22
N ASP A 46 4.08 -4.83 -3.32
CA ASP A 46 3.11 -4.92 -4.41
C ASP A 46 3.63 -5.67 -5.66
N ILE A 47 4.80 -6.33 -5.55
CA ILE A 47 5.38 -7.10 -6.67
C ILE A 47 4.44 -8.20 -7.19
N GLY A 48 3.49 -8.64 -6.36
CA GLY A 48 2.51 -9.66 -6.67
C GLY A 48 1.38 -9.21 -7.59
N HIS A 49 1.21 -7.92 -7.87
CA HIS A 49 0.17 -7.44 -8.78
C HIS A 49 0.38 -7.89 -10.23
N TYR A 50 1.60 -8.21 -10.63
CA TYR A 50 1.92 -8.65 -11.98
C TYR A 50 2.48 -10.09 -12.02
N PRO A 51 2.36 -10.82 -13.15
CA PRO A 51 1.57 -10.48 -14.34
C PRO A 51 0.07 -10.57 -14.10
N LEU A 52 -0.69 -9.90 -14.96
CA LEU A 52 -2.14 -9.94 -15.01
C LEU A 52 -2.62 -11.03 -16.01
N PRO A 53 -3.87 -11.56 -15.86
CA PRO A 53 -4.77 -11.41 -14.69
C PRO A 53 -4.38 -12.32 -13.54
N THR A 54 -4.98 -12.12 -12.36
CA THR A 54 -4.75 -13.00 -11.22
C THR A 54 -5.98 -13.11 -10.31
N GLU A 55 -6.30 -14.32 -9.86
CA GLU A 55 -7.32 -14.62 -8.86
C GLU A 55 -6.72 -14.72 -7.44
N ILE A 56 -5.39 -14.91 -7.37
CA ILE A 56 -4.67 -15.04 -6.10
C ILE A 56 -4.32 -13.66 -5.58
N ASP A 57 -4.54 -13.44 -4.29
CA ASP A 57 -4.20 -12.19 -3.60
C ASP A 57 -2.74 -11.78 -3.86
N HIS A 58 -2.53 -10.49 -4.17
CA HIS A 58 -1.21 -9.99 -4.54
C HIS A 58 -0.19 -10.09 -3.40
N ALA A 59 -0.60 -10.02 -2.13
CA ALA A 59 0.32 -10.19 -1.01
C ALA A 59 0.84 -11.65 -0.90
N VAL A 60 -0.01 -12.65 -1.22
CA VAL A 60 0.41 -14.06 -1.29
C VAL A 60 1.40 -14.27 -2.44
N ARG A 61 1.06 -13.77 -3.62
CA ARG A 61 1.95 -13.85 -4.80
C ARG A 61 3.22 -13.01 -4.59
N GLY A 62 3.07 -11.88 -3.90
CA GLY A 62 4.16 -10.96 -3.58
C GLY A 62 5.21 -11.63 -2.70
N GLU A 63 4.80 -12.32 -1.66
CA GLU A 63 5.71 -13.07 -0.79
C GLU A 63 6.53 -14.10 -1.59
N GLU A 64 5.89 -14.91 -2.44
CA GLU A 64 6.60 -15.91 -3.24
C GLU A 64 7.57 -15.27 -4.25
N ARG A 65 7.15 -14.21 -4.93
CA ARG A 65 8.01 -13.50 -5.89
C ARG A 65 9.17 -12.78 -5.22
N ALA A 66 8.92 -12.15 -4.08
CA ALA A 66 9.96 -11.52 -3.28
C ALA A 66 10.97 -12.56 -2.78
N ARG A 67 10.49 -13.75 -2.35
CA ARG A 67 11.34 -14.88 -1.96
C ARG A 67 12.26 -15.34 -3.09
N VAL A 68 11.73 -15.50 -4.30
CA VAL A 68 12.51 -15.88 -5.48
C VAL A 68 13.57 -14.82 -5.78
N PHE A 69 13.18 -13.55 -5.83
CA PHE A 69 14.07 -12.43 -6.08
C PHE A 69 15.21 -12.36 -5.05
N LEU A 70 14.89 -12.35 -3.75
CA LEU A 70 15.88 -12.24 -2.68
C LEU A 70 16.84 -13.42 -2.64
N LYS A 71 16.37 -14.65 -2.99
CA LYS A 71 17.25 -15.81 -3.15
C LYS A 71 18.21 -15.66 -4.32
N GLN A 72 17.76 -15.12 -5.46
CA GLN A 72 18.63 -14.89 -6.63
C GLN A 72 19.71 -13.86 -6.32
N GLU A 73 19.40 -12.86 -5.48
CA GLU A 73 20.35 -11.86 -4.98
C GLU A 73 21.22 -12.35 -3.81
N ASN A 74 21.10 -13.62 -3.40
CA ASN A 74 21.82 -14.20 -2.26
C ASN A 74 21.61 -13.42 -0.94
N TYR A 75 20.40 -12.84 -0.76
CA TYR A 75 20.08 -12.08 0.44
C TYR A 75 20.04 -12.98 1.68
N PRO A 76 20.59 -12.53 2.84
CA PRO A 76 20.66 -13.37 4.05
C PRO A 76 19.28 -13.88 4.50
N ARG A 77 19.21 -15.18 4.82
CA ARG A 77 17.92 -15.86 5.08
C ARG A 77 17.14 -15.27 6.25
N ASP A 78 17.82 -14.97 7.35
CA ASP A 78 17.23 -14.41 8.56
C ASP A 78 16.64 -13.01 8.33
N ARG A 79 17.27 -12.22 7.46
CA ARG A 79 16.77 -10.91 7.03
C ARG A 79 15.67 -11.04 5.98
N MET A 80 15.78 -12.04 5.09
CA MET A 80 14.75 -12.34 4.09
C MET A 80 13.39 -12.60 4.74
N ASP A 81 13.35 -13.40 5.80
CA ASP A 81 12.09 -13.75 6.47
C ASP A 81 11.38 -12.50 7.04
N LYS A 82 12.12 -11.48 7.50
CA LYS A 82 11.55 -10.20 7.93
C LYS A 82 10.91 -9.44 6.77
N VAL A 83 11.60 -9.33 5.64
CA VAL A 83 11.07 -8.68 4.42
C VAL A 83 9.83 -9.40 3.92
N LEU A 84 9.86 -10.73 3.87
CA LEU A 84 8.72 -11.54 3.41
C LEU A 84 7.51 -11.39 4.32
N HIS A 85 7.72 -11.30 5.64
CA HIS A 85 6.64 -11.01 6.59
C HIS A 85 6.02 -9.62 6.32
N CYS A 86 6.84 -8.59 6.10
CA CYS A 86 6.34 -7.26 5.72
C CYS A 86 5.50 -7.31 4.45
N VAL A 87 6.03 -7.95 3.38
CA VAL A 87 5.32 -8.10 2.10
C VAL A 87 4.01 -8.87 2.27
N ARG A 88 3.99 -9.92 3.09
CA ARG A 88 2.83 -10.78 3.26
C ARG A 88 1.73 -10.14 4.11
N SER A 89 2.09 -9.36 5.11
CA SER A 89 1.18 -8.82 6.12
C SER A 89 0.72 -7.38 5.86
N HIS A 90 1.25 -6.67 4.83
CA HIS A 90 0.96 -5.24 4.61
C HIS A 90 -0.53 -4.92 4.48
N ARG A 91 -1.36 -5.88 4.05
CA ARG A 91 -2.80 -5.72 3.90
C ARG A 91 -3.62 -5.88 5.18
N CYS A 92 -3.01 -6.22 6.31
CA CYS A 92 -3.69 -6.44 7.61
C CYS A 92 -4.90 -7.39 7.55
N ARG A 93 -4.89 -8.41 6.68
CA ARG A 93 -6.05 -9.32 6.47
C ARG A 93 -5.87 -10.65 7.17
N ASP A 94 -5.30 -11.63 6.49
CA ASP A 94 -5.12 -13.02 6.93
C ASP A 94 -3.80 -13.25 7.68
N VAL A 95 -2.80 -12.38 7.44
CA VAL A 95 -1.57 -12.28 8.23
C VAL A 95 -1.50 -10.89 8.85
N ILE A 96 -1.37 -10.87 10.17
CA ILE A 96 -1.29 -9.61 10.94
C ILE A 96 0.16 -9.17 11.04
N PRO A 97 0.48 -7.88 10.80
CA PRO A 97 1.82 -7.36 11.01
C PRO A 97 2.17 -7.38 12.50
N ASP A 98 3.17 -8.17 12.89
CA ASP A 98 3.56 -8.36 14.30
C ASP A 98 4.90 -7.71 14.66
N SER A 99 5.79 -7.49 13.67
CA SER A 99 7.03 -6.72 13.87
C SER A 99 6.82 -5.22 13.69
N LEU A 100 7.77 -4.40 14.18
CA LEU A 100 7.75 -2.95 13.98
C LEU A 100 7.77 -2.60 12.49
N GLU A 101 8.67 -3.24 11.72
CA GLU A 101 8.82 -3.01 10.29
C GLU A 101 7.54 -3.38 9.52
N ALA A 102 6.92 -4.50 9.86
CA ALA A 102 5.67 -4.93 9.23
C ALA A 102 4.52 -3.96 9.51
N LYS A 103 4.41 -3.46 10.75
CA LYS A 103 3.43 -2.43 11.11
C LYS A 103 3.70 -1.12 10.38
N ILE A 104 4.97 -0.73 10.24
CA ILE A 104 5.36 0.45 9.47
C ILE A 104 4.93 0.27 8.01
N ILE A 105 5.23 -0.85 7.36
CA ILE A 105 4.86 -1.09 5.96
C ILE A 105 3.34 -1.02 5.76
N ALA A 106 2.55 -1.66 6.62
CA ALA A 106 1.08 -1.60 6.54
C ALA A 106 0.54 -0.16 6.73
N CYS A 107 1.11 0.59 7.66
CA CYS A 107 0.75 1.98 7.92
C CYS A 107 1.09 2.88 6.72
N ILE A 108 2.32 2.80 6.19
CA ILE A 108 2.77 3.71 5.12
C ILE A 108 2.12 3.39 3.76
N ASP A 109 1.78 2.13 3.49
CA ASP A 109 0.96 1.77 2.34
C ASP A 109 -0.38 2.53 2.39
N SER A 110 -1.10 2.43 3.51
CA SER A 110 -2.37 3.11 3.71
C SER A 110 -2.24 4.64 3.75
N ALA A 111 -1.19 5.19 4.39
CA ALA A 111 -0.92 6.63 4.45
C ALA A 111 -0.63 7.21 3.05
N SER A 112 0.10 6.48 2.22
CA SER A 112 0.44 6.90 0.86
C SER A 112 -0.80 7.12 -0.01
N HIS A 113 -1.85 6.32 0.18
CA HIS A 113 -3.12 6.49 -0.53
C HIS A 113 -3.83 7.80 -0.19
N MET A 114 -3.56 8.38 1.00
CA MET A 114 -4.13 9.67 1.40
C MET A 114 -3.36 10.85 0.83
N THR A 115 -2.06 10.70 0.61
CA THR A 115 -1.21 11.76 0.05
C THR A 115 -1.04 11.68 -1.48
N ASP A 116 -1.55 10.62 -2.12
CA ASP A 116 -1.71 10.46 -3.56
C ASP A 116 -3.22 10.55 -3.94
N PRO A 117 -3.61 10.97 -5.14
CA PRO A 117 -5.02 11.03 -5.56
C PRO A 117 -5.64 9.65 -5.82
N MET A 118 -5.26 8.62 -5.07
CA MET A 118 -5.71 7.23 -5.22
C MET A 118 -7.24 7.12 -5.10
N TYR A 119 -7.85 7.76 -4.11
CA TYR A 119 -9.30 7.65 -3.88
C TYR A 119 -10.11 8.25 -5.02
N LEU A 120 -9.64 9.35 -5.62
CA LEU A 120 -10.28 9.94 -6.79
C LEU A 120 -10.16 9.03 -8.01
N ALA A 121 -9.01 8.37 -8.18
CA ALA A 121 -8.82 7.39 -9.25
C ALA A 121 -9.76 6.19 -9.10
N VAL A 122 -9.93 5.67 -7.88
CA VAL A 122 -10.88 4.58 -7.58
C VAL A 122 -12.32 5.04 -7.84
N ALA A 123 -12.70 6.23 -7.36
CA ALA A 123 -14.04 6.78 -7.57
C ALA A 123 -14.36 6.99 -9.06
N ARG A 124 -13.37 7.43 -9.83
CA ARG A 124 -13.50 7.58 -11.28
C ARG A 124 -13.67 6.22 -11.99
N ASP A 125 -12.86 5.23 -11.66
CA ASP A 125 -12.98 3.86 -12.21
C ASP A 125 -14.35 3.25 -11.89
N ASP A 126 -14.86 3.47 -10.67
CA ASP A 126 -16.19 2.99 -10.28
C ASP A 126 -17.31 3.61 -11.13
N LYS A 127 -17.24 4.93 -11.41
CA LYS A 127 -18.20 5.60 -12.29
C LYS A 127 -18.11 5.12 -13.73
N GLU A 128 -16.93 5.16 -14.32
CA GLU A 128 -16.68 4.75 -15.71
C GLU A 128 -17.14 3.31 -16.00
N ASN A 129 -17.01 2.44 -15.01
CA ASN A 129 -17.41 1.02 -15.12
C ASN A 129 -18.78 0.72 -14.49
N LYS A 130 -19.55 1.71 -14.05
CA LYS A 130 -20.87 1.56 -13.42
C LYS A 130 -20.88 0.55 -12.27
N ARG A 131 -19.85 0.62 -11.40
CA ARG A 131 -19.66 -0.26 -10.25
C ARG A 131 -20.15 0.40 -8.96
N GLU A 132 -20.39 -0.43 -7.92
CA GLU A 132 -20.57 0.08 -6.56
C GLU A 132 -19.37 0.95 -6.15
N PHE A 133 -19.65 2.04 -5.43
CA PHE A 133 -18.66 3.05 -5.08
C PHE A 133 -17.72 2.53 -3.96
N ARG A 134 -16.56 2.01 -4.35
CA ARG A 134 -15.58 1.35 -3.44
C ARG A 134 -14.68 2.35 -2.70
N ALA A 135 -14.62 3.61 -3.16
CA ALA A 135 -13.71 4.62 -2.62
C ALA A 135 -13.88 4.83 -1.10
N TYR A 136 -15.13 4.85 -0.59
CA TYR A 136 -15.39 5.00 0.85
C TYR A 136 -14.85 3.82 1.67
N ALA A 137 -15.18 2.60 1.26
CA ALA A 137 -14.72 1.40 1.95
C ALA A 137 -13.18 1.30 1.95
N LYS A 138 -12.53 1.76 0.86
CA LYS A 138 -11.07 1.84 0.80
C LYS A 138 -10.54 2.88 1.77
N MET A 139 -11.06 4.10 1.79
CA MET A 139 -10.65 5.16 2.72
C MET A 139 -10.79 4.75 4.18
N ASP A 140 -11.96 4.18 4.55
CA ASP A 140 -12.23 3.77 5.92
C ASP A 140 -11.32 2.62 6.37
N ARG A 141 -10.96 1.71 5.46
CA ARG A 141 -9.98 0.65 5.73
C ARG A 141 -8.60 1.24 5.93
N ASP A 142 -8.13 2.04 4.97
CA ASP A 142 -6.79 2.63 5.01
C ASP A 142 -6.61 3.49 6.28
N PHE A 143 -7.63 4.24 6.69
CA PHE A 143 -7.59 5.02 7.94
C PHE A 143 -7.54 4.12 9.21
N ARG A 144 -8.20 2.96 9.21
CA ARG A 144 -8.09 1.99 10.32
C ARG A 144 -6.71 1.34 10.40
N ASP A 145 -6.08 1.09 9.25
CA ASP A 145 -4.75 0.46 9.20
C ASP A 145 -3.66 1.37 9.77
N LEU A 146 -3.92 2.70 9.90
CA LEU A 146 -3.04 3.65 10.60
C LEU A 146 -3.05 3.48 12.13
N ALA A 147 -4.00 2.76 12.71
CA ALA A 147 -4.19 2.68 14.16
C ALA A 147 -3.01 2.07 14.92
N ALA A 148 -2.08 1.37 14.23
CA ALA A 148 -0.84 0.91 14.81
C ALA A 148 0.10 2.08 15.22
N PHE A 149 -0.11 3.28 14.66
CA PHE A 149 0.63 4.52 14.93
C PHE A 149 -0.38 5.66 15.11
N PRO A 150 -0.94 5.83 16.31
CA PRO A 150 -2.02 6.80 16.58
C PRO A 150 -1.65 8.24 16.20
N GLU A 151 -0.39 8.63 16.34
CA GLU A 151 0.11 9.96 15.97
C GLU A 151 0.10 10.19 14.44
N ILE A 152 0.30 9.14 13.63
CA ILE A 152 0.17 9.22 12.17
C ILE A 152 -1.31 9.30 11.78
N GLN A 153 -2.15 8.54 12.47
CA GLN A 153 -3.59 8.60 12.29
C GLN A 153 -4.15 9.99 12.60
N ASP A 154 -3.68 10.60 13.68
CA ASP A 154 -4.07 11.98 14.06
C ASP A 154 -3.57 13.01 13.02
N GLU A 155 -2.33 12.90 12.56
CA GLU A 155 -1.76 13.77 11.50
C GLU A 155 -2.61 13.72 10.20
N LEU A 156 -3.13 12.55 9.85
CA LEU A 156 -3.88 12.34 8.60
C LEU A 156 -5.39 12.50 8.73
N LYS A 157 -5.92 12.74 9.93
CA LYS A 157 -7.36 12.81 10.20
C LYS A 157 -8.07 13.87 9.36
N ASP A 158 -7.53 15.08 9.33
CA ASP A 158 -8.16 16.18 8.59
C ASP A 158 -8.14 15.91 7.07
N LEU A 159 -7.06 15.27 6.58
CA LEU A 159 -6.96 14.86 5.18
C LEU A 159 -7.96 13.74 4.83
N TYR A 160 -8.14 12.77 5.72
CA TYR A 160 -9.16 11.74 5.57
C TYR A 160 -10.58 12.33 5.47
N GLU A 161 -10.94 13.27 6.35
CA GLU A 161 -12.24 13.94 6.29
C GLU A 161 -12.40 14.80 5.02
N ALA A 162 -11.34 15.47 4.59
CA ALA A 162 -11.34 16.24 3.34
C ALA A 162 -11.57 15.32 2.12
N TRP A 163 -10.92 14.15 2.08
CA TRP A 163 -11.14 13.14 1.04
C TRP A 163 -12.60 12.65 1.03
N LYS A 164 -13.17 12.33 2.19
CA LYS A 164 -14.59 11.93 2.27
C LYS A 164 -15.52 13.00 1.70
N ALA A 165 -15.27 14.25 2.04
CA ALA A 165 -16.07 15.38 1.52
C ALA A 165 -15.91 15.53 0.00
N LEU A 166 -14.67 15.43 -0.51
CA LEU A 166 -14.37 15.52 -1.94
C LEU A 166 -15.06 14.39 -2.73
N ILE A 167 -14.90 13.16 -2.29
CA ILE A 167 -15.48 11.99 -2.97
C ILE A 167 -17.01 12.05 -2.95
N LYS A 168 -17.61 12.52 -1.84
CA LYS A 168 -19.06 12.74 -1.74
C LYS A 168 -19.56 13.81 -2.72
N ALA A 169 -18.77 14.87 -2.94
CA ALA A 169 -19.08 15.88 -3.94
C ALA A 169 -18.95 15.33 -5.37
N TYR A 170 -17.85 14.59 -5.63
CA TYR A 170 -17.59 13.96 -6.93
C TYR A 170 -18.65 12.92 -7.32
N GLU A 171 -19.11 12.10 -6.38
CA GLU A 171 -20.15 11.08 -6.59
C GLU A 171 -21.44 11.65 -7.18
N LYS A 172 -21.81 12.89 -6.78
CA LYS A 172 -23.05 13.55 -7.22
C LYS A 172 -23.00 14.11 -8.65
N ILE A 173 -21.79 14.23 -9.22
CA ILE A 173 -21.64 14.76 -10.58
C ILE A 173 -22.03 13.66 -11.56
N ASP A 174 -23.07 13.91 -12.36
CA ASP A 174 -23.50 13.07 -13.48
C ASP A 174 -22.99 13.72 -14.76
N LEU A 175 -22.23 12.96 -15.56
CA LEU A 175 -21.67 13.42 -16.84
C LEU A 175 -22.22 12.61 -18.02
N ASP A 176 -23.24 11.75 -17.79
CA ASP A 176 -23.89 10.92 -18.82
C ASP A 176 -24.99 11.69 -19.56
#